data_4814049f8007b9b87774cbc076a34cd2
#
_entry.id   4814049f8007b9b87774cbc076a34cd2
#
_cell.length_a   1.000
_cell.length_b   1.000
_cell.length_c   1.000
_cell.angle_alpha   90.00
_cell.angle_beta   90.00
_cell.angle_gamma   90.00
#
_symmetry.space_group_name_H-M   'P 1'
#
loop_
_entity.id
_entity.type
_entity.pdbx_description
1 polymer ?
#
loop_
_entity_poly.entity_id
_entity_poly.type
_entity_poly.pdbx_seq_one_letter_code
_entity_poly.pdbx_strand_id
1 'polypeptide(L)'
;MALLGACATARGPAATVPTAVKAGQSWIVTRNSTAAQVLDTCSRDSPARHDGDVAGYWIPTPEQIAQLEAHLAQLQPQIADPTASDRQYVGILYRGKQAIYVNAFAPDDNSERDPTVDAVKACGGGSRFWGAVYDPASERFSEIALNGAR
;
A
#
# COMPACT_ATOMS: atom_id res chain seq x y z
N MET A 1 -42.83 -38.60 -25.51
CA MET A 1 -42.98 -37.16 -25.29
C MET A 1 -41.94 -36.70 -24.30
N ALA A 2 -40.89 -36.08 -24.83
CA ALA A 2 -39.80 -35.51 -23.99
C ALA A 2 -40.10 -34.03 -23.82
N LEU A 3 -40.35 -33.58 -22.62
CA LEU A 3 -40.42 -32.18 -22.26
C LEU A 3 -38.98 -31.71 -21.97
N LEU A 4 -38.40 -31.02 -22.96
CA LEU A 4 -37.19 -30.26 -22.79
C LEU A 4 -37.48 -29.03 -21.94
N GLY A 5 -37.21 -29.13 -20.65
CA GLY A 5 -37.14 -27.96 -19.78
C GLY A 5 -35.96 -27.07 -20.18
N ALA A 6 -36.22 -25.95 -20.81
CA ALA A 6 -35.26 -24.92 -21.03
C ALA A 6 -34.81 -24.35 -19.69
N CYS A 7 -33.60 -24.66 -19.24
CA CYS A 7 -32.96 -23.91 -18.18
C CYS A 7 -32.62 -22.50 -18.71
N ALA A 8 -33.49 -21.56 -18.48
CA ALA A 8 -33.19 -20.15 -18.61
C ALA A 8 -32.20 -19.81 -17.48
N THR A 9 -30.91 -19.69 -17.81
CA THR A 9 -29.94 -19.04 -16.95
C THR A 9 -30.32 -17.57 -16.90
N ALA A 10 -31.04 -17.16 -15.85
CA ALA A 10 -31.26 -15.76 -15.59
C ALA A 10 -29.89 -15.17 -15.21
N ARG A 11 -29.28 -14.48 -16.16
CA ARG A 11 -28.24 -13.52 -15.84
C ARG A 11 -28.94 -12.41 -15.05
N GLY A 12 -28.63 -12.30 -13.75
CA GLY A 12 -29.03 -11.15 -12.97
C GLY A 12 -28.58 -9.86 -13.68
N PRO A 13 -29.30 -8.74 -13.47
CA PRO A 13 -28.91 -7.47 -14.05
C PRO A 13 -27.42 -7.26 -13.73
N ALA A 14 -26.64 -6.88 -14.77
CA ALA A 14 -25.26 -6.49 -14.56
C ALA A 14 -25.26 -5.48 -13.42
N ALA A 15 -24.63 -5.86 -12.29
CA ALA A 15 -24.48 -4.94 -11.19
C ALA A 15 -23.81 -3.70 -11.78
N THR A 16 -24.53 -2.59 -11.81
CA THR A 16 -23.94 -1.29 -12.01
C THR A 16 -22.94 -1.17 -10.87
N VAL A 17 -21.66 -1.40 -11.19
CA VAL A 17 -20.57 -1.10 -10.28
C VAL A 17 -20.76 0.38 -9.95
N PRO A 18 -21.12 0.73 -8.70
CA PRO A 18 -21.13 2.13 -8.36
C PRO A 18 -19.76 2.64 -8.73
N THR A 19 -19.68 3.84 -9.28
CA THR A 19 -18.45 4.63 -9.33
C THR A 19 -18.06 4.95 -7.88
N ALA A 20 -18.02 3.92 -7.05
CA ALA A 20 -17.47 4.02 -5.72
C ALA A 20 -16.01 4.37 -5.92
N VAL A 21 -15.61 5.40 -5.23
CA VAL A 21 -14.21 5.68 -4.94
C VAL A 21 -13.52 4.31 -4.82
N LYS A 22 -12.70 3.97 -5.79
CA LYS A 22 -11.98 2.70 -5.78
C LYS A 22 -11.26 2.60 -4.45
N ALA A 23 -11.62 1.59 -3.67
CA ALA A 23 -10.80 1.22 -2.52
C ALA A 23 -9.35 1.19 -3.01
N GLY A 24 -8.44 1.80 -2.27
CA GLY A 24 -7.08 2.08 -2.71
C GLY A 24 -6.41 0.89 -3.36
N GLN A 25 -5.67 1.17 -4.41
CA GLN A 25 -4.86 0.19 -5.12
C GLN A 25 -3.50 0.05 -4.46
N SER A 26 -2.86 -1.09 -4.67
CA SER A 26 -1.52 -1.34 -4.14
C SER A 26 -0.59 -1.92 -5.18
N TRP A 27 0.69 -1.60 -5.04
CA TRP A 27 1.76 -2.03 -5.95
C TRP A 27 3.00 -2.41 -5.15
N ILE A 28 3.69 -3.45 -5.61
CA ILE A 28 4.98 -3.86 -5.07
C ILE A 28 6.06 -3.16 -5.87
N VAL A 29 6.94 -2.43 -5.19
CA VAL A 29 8.10 -1.79 -5.82
C VAL A 29 9.15 -2.85 -6.15
N THR A 30 9.61 -2.86 -7.39
CA THR A 30 10.50 -3.92 -7.91
C THR A 30 11.95 -3.47 -8.13
N ARG A 31 12.24 -2.15 -8.02
CA ARG A 31 13.57 -1.59 -8.25
C ARG A 31 14.16 -0.98 -6.99
N ASN A 32 15.42 -1.28 -6.70
CA ASN A 32 16.13 -0.74 -5.55
C ASN A 32 16.23 0.80 -5.59
N SER A 33 16.43 1.37 -6.77
CA SER A 33 16.48 2.84 -6.93
C SER A 33 15.14 3.49 -6.59
N THR A 34 14.04 2.87 -6.98
CA THR A 34 12.69 3.32 -6.63
C THR A 34 12.45 3.17 -5.13
N ALA A 35 12.84 2.04 -4.54
CA ALA A 35 12.75 1.80 -3.11
C ALA A 35 13.46 2.89 -2.30
N ALA A 36 14.68 3.24 -2.68
CA ALA A 36 15.42 4.33 -2.05
C ALA A 36 14.69 5.68 -2.13
N GLN A 37 14.10 5.98 -3.29
CA GLN A 37 13.33 7.21 -3.48
C GLN A 37 12.04 7.23 -2.66
N VAL A 38 11.35 6.11 -2.54
CA VAL A 38 10.14 5.99 -1.71
C VAL A 38 10.46 6.26 -0.24
N LEU A 39 11.59 5.77 0.25
CA LEU A 39 12.04 5.95 1.62
C LEU A 39 12.62 7.34 1.90
N ASP A 40 13.02 8.07 0.87
CA ASP A 40 13.49 9.45 0.98
C ASP A 40 12.31 10.43 1.09
N THR A 41 11.72 10.47 2.26
CA THR A 41 10.54 11.30 2.56
C THR A 41 10.95 12.72 2.95
N CYS A 42 10.11 13.71 2.63
CA CYS A 42 10.40 15.11 2.87
C CYS A 42 9.66 15.73 4.07
N SER A 43 8.48 15.23 4.42
CA SER A 43 7.67 15.84 5.49
C SER A 43 7.16 14.85 6.54
N ARG A 44 7.67 13.64 6.52
CA ARG A 44 7.43 12.64 7.56
C ARG A 44 8.69 11.83 7.82
N ASP A 45 8.74 11.16 8.95
CA ASP A 45 9.79 10.21 9.25
C ASP A 45 9.69 8.95 8.38
N SER A 46 10.81 8.28 8.17
CA SER A 46 10.90 7.01 7.45
C SER A 46 12.07 6.18 7.96
N PRO A 47 12.09 4.86 7.72
CA PRO A 47 13.19 3.99 8.14
C PRO A 47 14.57 4.42 7.62
N ALA A 48 14.65 5.05 6.45
CA ALA A 48 15.92 5.46 5.85
C ALA A 48 16.51 6.74 6.45
N ARG A 49 15.78 7.45 7.31
CA ARG A 49 16.29 8.66 7.97
C ARG A 49 17.33 8.39 9.05
N HIS A 50 17.45 7.15 9.48
CA HIS A 50 18.47 6.74 10.44
C HIS A 50 19.55 5.94 9.72
N ASP A 51 20.75 6.47 9.68
CA ASP A 51 21.88 5.86 8.99
C ASP A 51 22.11 4.41 9.47
N GLY A 52 22.19 3.49 8.51
CA GLY A 52 22.45 2.08 8.76
C GLY A 52 21.23 1.23 9.16
N ASP A 53 20.07 1.80 9.38
CA ASP A 53 18.88 1.03 9.74
C ASP A 53 18.33 0.22 8.58
N VAL A 54 18.45 0.71 7.34
CA VAL A 54 18.07 -0.01 6.13
C VAL A 54 19.33 -0.53 5.44
N ALA A 55 19.55 -1.83 5.49
CA ALA A 55 20.74 -2.49 4.94
C ALA A 55 20.55 -2.96 3.50
N GLY A 56 19.34 -3.00 3.00
CA GLY A 56 19.03 -3.45 1.64
C GLY A 56 17.52 -3.57 1.39
N TYR A 57 17.20 -4.11 0.23
CA TYR A 57 15.83 -4.26 -0.24
C TYR A 57 15.57 -5.71 -0.66
N TRP A 58 14.31 -6.10 -0.58
CA TRP A 58 13.81 -7.38 -1.08
C TRP A 58 12.42 -7.19 -1.68
N ILE A 59 11.95 -8.15 -2.46
CA ILE A 59 10.65 -8.07 -3.10
C ILE A 59 9.66 -8.96 -2.35
N PRO A 60 8.66 -8.38 -1.65
CA PRO A 60 7.61 -9.17 -1.00
C PRO A 60 6.80 -9.97 -2.02
N THR A 61 6.34 -11.13 -1.61
CA THR A 61 5.42 -11.93 -2.42
C THR A 61 4.00 -11.37 -2.36
N PRO A 62 3.14 -11.66 -3.35
CA PRO A 62 1.72 -11.30 -3.28
C PRO A 62 1.01 -11.84 -2.02
N GLU A 63 1.40 -13.02 -1.53
CA GLU A 63 0.85 -13.62 -0.31
C GLU A 63 1.23 -12.83 0.93
N GLN A 64 2.46 -12.33 1.01
CA GLN A 64 2.91 -11.47 2.10
C GLN A 64 2.19 -10.12 2.10
N ILE A 65 1.93 -9.58 0.91
CA ILE A 65 1.13 -8.36 0.78
C ILE A 65 -0.32 -8.60 1.19
N ALA A 66 -0.92 -9.72 0.80
CA ALA A 66 -2.27 -10.08 1.23
C ALA A 66 -2.36 -10.21 2.76
N GLN A 67 -1.34 -10.79 3.40
CA GLN A 67 -1.23 -10.84 4.85
C GLN A 67 -1.17 -9.44 5.47
N LEU A 68 -0.31 -8.58 4.94
CA LEU A 68 -0.21 -7.19 5.39
C LEU A 68 -1.57 -6.47 5.28
N GLU A 69 -2.22 -6.58 4.14
CA GLU A 69 -3.50 -5.91 3.87
C GLU A 69 -4.63 -6.41 4.78
N ALA A 70 -4.58 -7.68 5.18
CA ALA A 70 -5.51 -8.22 6.17
C ALA A 70 -5.36 -7.58 7.57
N HIS A 71 -4.22 -6.94 7.84
CA HIS A 71 -3.92 -6.28 9.12
C HIS A 71 -3.97 -4.75 9.07
N LEU A 72 -4.43 -4.15 7.99
CA LEU A 72 -4.48 -2.68 7.85
C LEU A 72 -5.30 -1.99 8.95
N ALA A 73 -6.29 -2.68 9.51
CA ALA A 73 -7.09 -2.15 10.63
C ALA A 73 -6.25 -1.82 11.88
N GLN A 74 -5.06 -2.42 12.05
CA GLN A 74 -4.15 -2.09 13.15
C GLN A 74 -3.68 -0.63 13.09
N LEU A 75 -3.72 0.02 11.93
CA LEU A 75 -3.31 1.41 11.75
C LEU A 75 -4.31 2.41 12.33
N GLN A 76 -5.52 1.96 12.63
CA GLN A 76 -6.53 2.80 13.28
C GLN A 76 -6.25 2.92 14.78
N PRO A 77 -6.57 4.05 15.42
CA PRO A 77 -7.21 5.25 14.86
C PRO A 77 -6.25 6.28 14.24
N GLN A 78 -4.93 6.02 14.25
CA GLN A 78 -3.93 6.96 13.74
C GLN A 78 -4.15 7.28 12.26
N ILE A 79 -4.51 6.26 11.48
CA ILE A 79 -4.99 6.39 10.11
C ILE A 79 -6.48 6.06 10.12
N ALA A 80 -7.32 7.04 9.80
CA ALA A 80 -8.78 6.90 9.90
C ALA A 80 -9.32 5.80 8.97
N ASP A 81 -8.87 5.79 7.72
CA ASP A 81 -9.21 4.75 6.73
C ASP A 81 -7.97 4.33 5.94
N PRO A 82 -7.24 3.31 6.41
CA PRO A 82 -6.03 2.85 5.72
C PRO A 82 -6.28 2.30 4.32
N THR A 83 -7.49 1.87 4.02
CA THR A 83 -7.85 1.28 2.72
C THR A 83 -8.21 2.34 1.67
N ALA A 84 -8.46 3.57 2.07
CA ALA A 84 -8.83 4.66 1.17
C ALA A 84 -7.63 5.20 0.37
N SER A 85 -6.40 5.01 0.85
CA SER A 85 -5.18 5.45 0.18
C SER A 85 -4.71 4.42 -0.83
N ASP A 86 -4.09 4.87 -1.91
CA ASP A 86 -3.23 4.04 -2.73
C ASP A 86 -1.91 3.77 -2.01
N ARG A 87 -1.28 2.63 -2.25
CA ARG A 87 -0.11 2.20 -1.48
C ARG A 87 0.97 1.57 -2.36
N GLN A 88 2.20 1.99 -2.16
CA GLN A 88 3.38 1.28 -2.63
C GLN A 88 3.98 0.48 -1.48
N TYR A 89 4.39 -0.76 -1.76
CA TYR A 89 5.03 -1.63 -0.79
C TYR A 89 6.50 -1.84 -1.15
N VAL A 90 7.37 -1.59 -0.20
CA VAL A 90 8.82 -1.74 -0.35
C VAL A 90 9.33 -2.74 0.68
N GLY A 91 9.89 -3.86 0.21
CA GLY A 91 10.61 -4.78 1.09
C GLY A 91 11.95 -4.18 1.51
N ILE A 92 12.19 -4.06 2.80
CA ILE A 92 13.41 -3.52 3.39
C ILE A 92 14.05 -4.52 4.37
N LEU A 93 15.37 -4.52 4.42
CA LEU A 93 16.11 -5.14 5.51
C LEU A 93 16.31 -4.08 6.58
N TYR A 94 15.49 -4.14 7.61
CA TYR A 94 15.35 -3.09 8.62
C TYR A 94 15.80 -3.60 9.97
N ARG A 95 16.90 -3.03 10.47
CA ARG A 95 17.51 -3.43 11.75
C ARG A 95 17.71 -4.95 11.88
N GLY A 96 18.19 -5.57 10.79
CA GLY A 96 18.48 -7.00 10.73
C GLY A 96 17.29 -7.92 10.49
N LYS A 97 16.11 -7.36 10.17
CA LYS A 97 14.89 -8.13 9.87
C LYS A 97 14.28 -7.74 8.54
N GLN A 98 13.62 -8.69 7.90
CA GLN A 98 12.75 -8.38 6.77
C GLN A 98 11.50 -7.63 7.26
N ALA A 99 11.26 -6.48 6.68
CA ALA A 99 10.07 -5.68 6.91
C ALA A 99 9.51 -5.15 5.59
N ILE A 100 8.30 -4.66 5.61
CA ILE A 100 7.65 -4.05 4.46
C ILE A 100 7.30 -2.61 4.84
N TYR A 101 7.86 -1.65 4.12
CA TYR A 101 7.49 -0.26 4.25
C TYR A 101 6.29 0.05 3.37
N VAL A 102 5.30 0.70 3.95
CA VAL A 102 4.10 1.17 3.25
C VAL A 102 4.26 2.66 2.98
N ASN A 103 4.20 3.03 1.70
CA ASN A 103 4.10 4.42 1.28
C ASN A 103 2.68 4.64 0.76
N ALA A 104 1.85 5.33 1.54
CA ALA A 104 0.47 5.60 1.21
C ALA A 104 0.29 7.04 0.72
N PHE A 105 -0.53 7.19 -0.30
CA PHE A 105 -0.76 8.47 -0.97
C PHE A 105 -2.20 8.58 -1.46
N ALA A 106 -2.61 9.80 -1.80
CA ALA A 106 -3.94 10.03 -2.33
C ALA A 106 -4.09 9.39 -3.72
N PRO A 107 -5.23 8.77 -4.04
CA PRO A 107 -5.43 8.07 -5.30
C PRO A 107 -5.20 8.91 -6.57
N ASP A 108 -5.35 10.21 -6.46
CA ASP A 108 -5.21 11.14 -7.59
C ASP A 108 -3.76 11.46 -7.96
N ASP A 109 -2.80 11.09 -7.09
CA ASP A 109 -1.41 11.53 -7.22
C ASP A 109 -0.56 10.63 -8.15
N ASN A 110 -1.09 9.55 -8.67
CA ASN A 110 -0.34 8.60 -9.50
C ASN A 110 -0.84 8.45 -10.94
N SER A 111 -1.70 9.35 -11.41
CA SER A 111 -2.48 9.18 -12.65
C SER A 111 -1.66 8.93 -13.94
N GLU A 112 -0.36 9.24 -13.94
CA GLU A 112 0.51 9.07 -15.11
C GLU A 112 1.79 8.26 -14.79
N ARG A 113 1.84 7.58 -13.65
CA ARG A 113 3.04 6.86 -13.19
C ARG A 113 2.76 5.38 -13.07
N ASP A 114 3.80 4.57 -13.22
CA ASP A 114 3.79 3.16 -12.85
C ASP A 114 4.37 3.01 -11.42
N PRO A 115 3.52 2.82 -10.40
CA PRO A 115 4.00 2.75 -9.00
C PRO A 115 4.83 1.51 -8.68
N THR A 116 5.03 0.58 -9.61
CA THR A 116 5.97 -0.53 -9.44
C THR A 116 7.42 -0.11 -9.68
N VAL A 117 7.63 0.94 -10.47
CA VAL A 117 8.97 1.43 -10.87
C VAL A 117 9.21 2.91 -10.61
N ASP A 118 8.15 3.67 -10.35
CA ASP A 118 8.22 5.11 -10.06
C ASP A 118 7.81 5.39 -8.61
N ALA A 119 8.63 6.14 -7.89
CA ALA A 119 8.28 6.55 -6.53
C ALA A 119 7.19 7.63 -6.55
N VAL A 120 6.14 7.42 -5.78
CA VAL A 120 5.13 8.46 -5.53
C VAL A 120 5.54 9.21 -4.27
N LYS A 121 5.86 10.49 -4.42
CA LYS A 121 6.34 11.36 -3.33
C LYS A 121 5.45 12.58 -3.20
N ALA A 122 5.15 12.93 -1.97
CA ALA A 122 4.48 14.18 -1.63
C ALA A 122 5.19 14.83 -0.45
N CYS A 123 5.44 16.14 -0.57
CA CYS A 123 5.96 16.96 0.52
C CYS A 123 4.79 17.78 1.07
N GLY A 124 4.27 17.43 2.22
CA GLY A 124 3.06 18.01 2.77
C GLY A 124 1.80 17.21 2.43
N GLY A 125 0.68 17.87 2.31
CA GLY A 125 -0.62 17.23 2.02
C GLY A 125 -1.32 16.62 3.22
N GLY A 126 -0.71 16.66 4.39
CA GLY A 126 -1.31 16.21 5.66
C GLY A 126 -1.56 14.70 5.71
N SER A 127 -2.62 14.31 6.40
CA SER A 127 -2.95 12.92 6.72
C SER A 127 -3.37 12.06 5.51
N ARG A 128 -3.49 12.63 4.33
CA ARG A 128 -3.72 11.87 3.08
C ARG A 128 -2.50 11.08 2.63
N PHE A 129 -1.32 11.40 3.19
CA PHE A 129 -0.04 10.78 2.91
C PHE A 129 0.56 10.26 4.20
N TRP A 130 0.85 8.98 4.26
CA TRP A 130 1.37 8.37 5.46
C TRP A 130 2.31 7.20 5.11
N GLY A 131 3.10 6.80 6.07
CA GLY A 131 3.95 5.63 5.98
C GLY A 131 3.85 4.78 7.24
N ALA A 132 4.18 3.52 7.13
CA ALA A 132 4.27 2.59 8.25
C ALA A 132 5.21 1.43 7.90
N VAL A 133 5.71 0.77 8.92
CA VAL A 133 6.51 -0.44 8.78
C VAL A 133 5.68 -1.64 9.24
N TYR A 134 5.64 -2.69 8.42
CA TYR A 134 5.01 -3.95 8.74
C TYR A 134 6.06 -5.05 8.91
N ASP A 135 5.97 -5.79 10.00
CA ASP A 135 6.79 -6.97 10.27
C ASP A 135 6.00 -8.23 9.93
N PRO A 136 6.36 -8.96 8.86
CA PRO A 136 5.66 -10.20 8.48
C PRO A 136 5.77 -11.32 9.53
N ALA A 137 6.83 -11.33 10.32
CA ALA A 137 7.05 -12.37 11.33
C ALA A 137 6.13 -12.20 12.54
N SER A 138 5.94 -10.97 13.01
CA SER A 138 5.03 -10.66 14.11
C SER A 138 3.62 -10.29 13.68
N GLU A 139 3.42 -10.04 12.39
CA GLU A 139 2.15 -9.56 11.81
C GLU A 139 1.68 -8.23 12.43
N ARG A 140 2.63 -7.31 12.69
CA ARG A 140 2.40 -6.03 13.35
C ARG A 140 2.92 -4.86 12.54
N PHE A 141 2.14 -3.78 12.57
CA PHE A 141 2.58 -2.46 12.11
C PHE A 141 3.27 -1.68 13.22
N SER A 142 4.24 -0.87 12.83
CA SER A 142 4.94 0.08 13.69
C SER A 142 5.33 1.32 12.88
N GLU A 143 5.88 2.33 13.57
CA GLU A 143 6.46 3.53 12.95
C GLU A 143 5.51 4.22 11.98
N ILE A 144 4.27 4.44 12.42
CA ILE A 144 3.26 5.16 11.65
C ILE A 144 3.64 6.65 11.66
N ALA A 145 3.79 7.23 10.46
CA ALA A 145 4.12 8.62 10.29
C ALA A 145 3.22 9.26 9.24
N LEU A 146 2.65 10.42 9.55
CA LEU A 146 1.83 11.20 8.63
C LEU A 146 2.63 12.37 8.09
N ASN A 147 2.35 12.77 6.85
CA ASN A 147 2.93 13.99 6.30
C ASN A 147 2.48 15.20 7.10
N GLY A 148 3.37 16.18 7.20
CA GLY A 148 2.99 17.51 7.69
C GLY A 148 2.02 18.19 6.74
N ALA A 149 1.37 19.25 7.21
CA ALA A 149 0.40 20.02 6.41
C ALA A 149 1.05 20.78 5.24
N ARG A 150 2.38 20.91 5.24
CA ARG A 150 3.19 21.58 4.19
C ARG A 150 4.43 20.77 3.85
#